data_b0fe47f4eaeb91fd3237f5532ffefdd3
#
_entry.id   b0fe47f4eaeb91fd3237f5532ffefdd3
#
_cell.length_a   1.000
_cell.length_b   1.000
_cell.length_c   1.000
_cell.angle_alpha   90.00
_cell.angle_beta   90.00
_cell.angle_gamma   90.00
#
_symmetry.space_group_name_H-M   'P 1'
#
loop_
_entity.id
_entity.type
_entity.pdbx_description
1 polymer ?
#
loop_
_entity_poly.entity_id
_entity_poly.type
_entity_poly.pdbx_seq_one_letter_code
_entity_poly.pdbx_strand_id
1 'polypeptide(L)'
;MKYVTEGYEPKEVLQYFEDIARIPRGSGNEAEVAQYVYDWGKNLGLDVWKDDYNNVIIRKPGSEGCENLPPVMLQGHTDIVAVKLPESDHNFETDPLPLYVDKELGRLRSKGTTLGADNGNAVAYMMGILSRNDLVHPPLDCVFTSGE
;
A
#
# COMPACT_ATOMS: atom_id res chain seq x y z
N MET A 1 -17.20 5.45 -1.59
CA MET A 1 -16.43 6.54 -0.91
C MET A 1 -15.65 7.26 -1.99
N LYS A 2 -15.59 8.59 -1.96
CA LYS A 2 -14.89 9.36 -3.02
C LYS A 2 -13.40 9.46 -2.71
N TYR A 3 -12.55 9.23 -3.72
CA TYR A 3 -11.10 9.44 -3.61
C TYR A 3 -10.73 10.90 -3.83
N VAL A 4 -9.75 11.42 -3.09
CA VAL A 4 -9.26 12.80 -3.31
C VAL A 4 -8.45 12.89 -4.61
N THR A 5 -7.91 11.75 -5.06
CA THR A 5 -7.15 11.62 -6.32
C THR A 5 -8.02 11.25 -7.52
N GLU A 6 -9.35 11.32 -7.40
CA GLU A 6 -10.24 11.01 -8.53
C GLU A 6 -9.95 11.93 -9.73
N GLY A 7 -9.73 11.30 -10.89
CA GLY A 7 -9.36 12.00 -12.13
C GLY A 7 -7.87 12.18 -12.37
N TYR A 8 -7.02 11.67 -11.48
CA TYR A 8 -5.56 11.62 -11.66
C TYR A 8 -5.09 10.21 -12.02
N GLU A 9 -3.96 10.14 -12.74
CA GLU A 9 -3.29 8.90 -13.14
C GLU A 9 -1.93 8.74 -12.41
N PRO A 10 -1.48 7.52 -12.15
CA PRO A 10 -2.13 6.21 -12.41
C PRO A 10 -3.24 5.91 -11.39
N LYS A 11 -4.46 5.76 -11.87
CA LYS A 11 -5.68 5.69 -11.05
C LYS A 11 -5.61 4.59 -9.97
N GLU A 12 -5.31 3.35 -10.36
CA GLU A 12 -5.31 2.21 -9.44
C GLU A 12 -4.30 2.39 -8.32
N VAL A 13 -3.09 2.85 -8.64
CA VAL A 13 -2.02 3.06 -7.64
C VAL A 13 -2.41 4.15 -6.66
N LEU A 14 -2.97 5.26 -7.14
CA LEU A 14 -3.42 6.36 -6.29
C LEU A 14 -4.56 5.93 -5.37
N GLN A 15 -5.51 5.13 -5.86
CA GLN A 15 -6.60 4.60 -5.06
C GLN A 15 -6.10 3.62 -3.99
N TYR A 16 -5.19 2.71 -4.32
CA TYR A 16 -4.57 1.82 -3.32
C TYR A 16 -3.78 2.61 -2.27
N PHE A 17 -3.08 3.66 -2.67
CA PHE A 17 -2.42 4.55 -1.71
C PHE A 17 -3.42 5.18 -0.74
N GLU A 18 -4.55 5.70 -1.23
CA GLU A 18 -5.59 6.25 -0.37
C GLU A 18 -6.24 5.20 0.53
N ASP A 19 -6.46 3.98 0.01
CA ASP A 19 -7.05 2.89 0.80
C ASP A 19 -6.19 2.54 2.01
N ILE A 20 -4.87 2.38 1.82
CA ILE A 20 -3.96 2.14 2.96
C ILE A 20 -3.77 3.37 3.85
N ALA A 21 -3.90 4.58 3.32
CA ALA A 21 -3.83 5.81 4.11
C ALA A 21 -5.05 6.02 5.02
N ARG A 22 -6.14 5.32 4.76
CA ARG A 22 -7.33 5.28 5.65
C ARG A 22 -7.14 4.39 6.86
N ILE A 23 -6.14 3.52 6.83
CA ILE A 23 -5.84 2.58 7.91
C ILE A 23 -4.73 3.19 8.77
N PRO A 24 -4.94 3.38 10.07
CA PRO A 24 -3.87 3.75 10.99
C PRO A 24 -2.74 2.71 10.94
N ARG A 25 -1.54 3.15 10.59
CA ARG A 25 -0.39 2.25 10.34
C ARG A 25 0.95 2.85 10.77
N GLY A 26 0.95 3.62 11.86
CA GLY A 26 2.19 4.05 12.51
C GLY A 26 3.02 2.84 12.94
N SER A 27 4.36 2.96 12.94
CA SER A 27 5.25 1.87 13.38
C SER A 27 4.83 1.35 14.75
N GLY A 28 4.63 0.03 14.86
CA GLY A 28 4.05 -0.64 16.04
C GLY A 28 2.52 -0.80 16.00
N ASN A 29 1.83 -0.29 14.97
CA ASN A 29 0.38 -0.40 14.78
C ASN A 29 0.02 -0.96 13.38
N GLU A 30 0.71 -2.03 12.95
CA GLU A 30 0.59 -2.57 11.59
C GLU A 30 -0.44 -3.69 11.44
N ALA A 31 -1.05 -4.15 12.53
CA ALA A 31 -1.92 -5.34 12.49
C ALA A 31 -3.11 -5.17 11.53
N GLU A 32 -3.74 -4.00 11.51
CA GLU A 32 -4.91 -3.74 10.66
C GLU A 32 -4.53 -3.64 9.18
N VAL A 33 -3.45 -2.92 8.84
CA VAL A 33 -3.00 -2.82 7.45
C VAL A 33 -2.49 -4.16 6.93
N ALA A 34 -1.80 -4.96 7.75
CA ALA A 34 -1.38 -6.31 7.38
C ALA A 34 -2.58 -7.22 7.12
N GLN A 35 -3.62 -7.16 7.96
CA GLN A 35 -4.84 -7.92 7.73
C GLN A 35 -5.57 -7.47 6.46
N TYR A 36 -5.64 -6.15 6.22
CA TYR A 36 -6.20 -5.60 4.99
C TYR A 36 -5.50 -6.13 3.74
N VAL A 37 -4.16 -6.09 3.70
CA VAL A 37 -3.37 -6.59 2.55
C VAL A 37 -3.55 -8.09 2.37
N TYR A 38 -3.58 -8.86 3.47
CA TYR A 38 -3.83 -10.29 3.45
C TYR A 38 -5.20 -10.62 2.83
N ASP A 39 -6.27 -10.01 3.34
CA ASP A 39 -7.63 -10.27 2.86
C ASP A 39 -7.80 -9.80 1.40
N TRP A 40 -7.20 -8.67 1.05
CA TRP A 40 -7.20 -8.16 -0.31
C TRP A 40 -6.53 -9.14 -1.30
N GLY A 41 -5.37 -9.68 -0.96
CA GLY A 41 -4.69 -10.67 -1.80
C GLY A 41 -5.48 -11.98 -1.93
N LYS A 42 -6.11 -12.44 -0.83
CA LYS A 42 -7.01 -13.61 -0.84
C LYS A 42 -8.23 -13.37 -1.73
N ASN A 43 -8.83 -12.19 -1.70
CA ASN A 43 -9.97 -11.84 -2.54
C ASN A 43 -9.63 -11.81 -4.04
N LEU A 44 -8.36 -11.57 -4.39
CA LEU A 44 -7.86 -11.72 -5.77
C LEU A 44 -7.62 -13.18 -6.19
N GLY A 45 -7.75 -14.13 -5.27
CA GLY A 45 -7.47 -15.54 -5.53
C GLY A 45 -5.97 -15.88 -5.57
N LEU A 46 -5.12 -15.02 -5.02
CA LEU A 46 -3.67 -15.23 -4.98
C LEU A 46 -3.25 -16.04 -3.75
N ASP A 47 -2.06 -16.61 -3.79
CA ASP A 47 -1.44 -17.26 -2.65
C ASP A 47 -0.92 -16.19 -1.69
N VAL A 48 -1.41 -16.21 -0.46
CA VAL A 48 -1.07 -15.20 0.56
C VAL A 48 -0.70 -15.88 1.87
N TRP A 49 0.40 -15.40 2.48
CA TRP A 49 0.86 -15.77 3.81
C TRP A 49 1.00 -14.53 4.68
N LYS A 50 0.72 -14.66 5.96
CA LYS A 50 0.96 -13.64 6.97
C LYS A 50 1.61 -14.30 8.19
N ASP A 51 2.68 -13.70 8.72
CA ASP A 51 3.34 -14.15 9.94
C ASP A 51 2.83 -13.39 11.19
N ASP A 52 3.34 -13.79 12.36
CA ASP A 52 2.97 -13.20 13.65
C ASP A 52 3.55 -11.78 13.85
N TYR A 53 4.46 -11.36 12.98
CA TYR A 53 5.07 -10.01 12.98
C TYR A 53 4.39 -9.04 12.04
N ASN A 54 3.22 -9.42 11.47
CA ASN A 54 2.46 -8.63 10.50
C ASN A 54 3.15 -8.43 9.13
N ASN A 55 4.12 -9.28 8.78
CA ASN A 55 4.60 -9.34 7.42
C ASN A 55 3.61 -10.14 6.55
N VAL A 56 3.38 -9.68 5.33
CA VAL A 56 2.51 -10.35 4.37
C VAL A 56 3.28 -10.64 3.09
N ILE A 57 3.17 -11.86 2.59
CA ILE A 57 3.74 -12.26 1.30
C ILE A 57 2.60 -12.64 0.37
N ILE A 58 2.57 -12.07 -0.82
CA ILE A 58 1.62 -12.39 -1.88
C ILE A 58 2.38 -12.89 -3.10
N ARG A 59 2.09 -14.12 -3.51
CA ARG A 59 2.66 -14.71 -4.73
C ARG A 59 1.67 -14.63 -5.88
N LYS A 60 2.14 -14.16 -7.03
CA LYS A 60 1.41 -14.18 -8.29
C LYS A 60 2.17 -15.03 -9.31
N PRO A 61 1.53 -16.02 -9.95
CA PRO A 61 2.15 -16.77 -11.05
C PRO A 61 2.59 -15.86 -12.18
N GLY A 62 3.61 -16.25 -12.94
CA GLY A 62 4.01 -15.55 -14.15
C GLY A 62 2.85 -15.46 -15.16
N SER A 63 2.82 -14.39 -15.94
CA SER A 63 1.87 -14.26 -17.05
C SER A 63 2.12 -15.34 -18.11
N GLU A 64 1.16 -15.53 -19.03
CA GLU A 64 1.25 -16.52 -20.09
C GLU A 64 2.58 -16.45 -20.85
N GLY A 65 3.29 -17.57 -20.88
CA GLY A 65 4.63 -17.70 -21.47
C GLY A 65 5.79 -17.26 -20.57
N CYS A 66 5.51 -16.74 -19.37
CA CYS A 66 6.52 -16.30 -18.41
C CYS A 66 6.54 -17.12 -17.11
N GLU A 67 5.74 -18.18 -17.02
CA GLU A 67 5.51 -18.98 -15.79
C GLU A 67 6.78 -19.64 -15.26
N ASN A 68 7.70 -20.00 -16.17
CA ASN A 68 8.94 -20.69 -15.85
C ASN A 68 10.17 -19.76 -15.74
N LEU A 69 9.97 -18.45 -15.85
CA LEU A 69 11.05 -17.49 -15.63
C LEU A 69 11.43 -17.43 -14.14
N PRO A 70 12.67 -17.04 -13.82
CA PRO A 70 13.06 -16.79 -12.44
C PRO A 70 12.11 -15.77 -11.78
N PRO A 71 11.65 -16.03 -10.55
CA PRO A 71 10.75 -15.12 -9.86
C PRO A 71 11.45 -13.79 -9.52
N VAL A 72 10.66 -12.73 -9.47
CA VAL A 72 11.10 -11.40 -9.02
C VAL A 72 10.42 -11.10 -7.70
N MET A 73 11.21 -10.70 -6.71
CA MET A 73 10.71 -10.20 -5.43
C MET A 73 10.60 -8.68 -5.45
N LEU A 74 9.44 -8.18 -5.03
CA LEU A 74 9.19 -6.77 -4.75
C LEU A 74 8.95 -6.62 -3.25
N GLN A 75 9.51 -5.59 -2.63
CA GLN A 75 9.39 -5.37 -1.19
C GLN A 75 9.07 -3.92 -0.87
N GLY A 76 8.23 -3.70 0.14
CA GLY A 76 7.95 -2.42 0.74
C GLY A 76 7.38 -2.58 2.14
N HIS A 77 7.70 -1.63 3.05
CA HIS A 77 7.14 -1.66 4.40
C HIS A 77 5.77 -0.98 4.48
N THR A 78 4.92 -1.50 5.34
CA THR A 78 3.54 -1.01 5.48
C THR A 78 3.40 0.10 6.50
N ASP A 79 4.27 0.16 7.49
CA ASP A 79 4.27 1.16 8.54
C ASP A 79 4.81 2.52 8.06
N ILE A 80 4.50 3.54 8.83
CA ILE A 80 4.93 4.92 8.58
C ILE A 80 5.42 5.59 9.85
N VAL A 81 6.30 6.56 9.68
CA VAL A 81 6.71 7.46 10.74
C VAL A 81 5.51 8.35 11.13
N ALA A 82 5.11 8.23 12.40
CA ALA A 82 3.94 8.94 12.96
C ALA A 82 4.35 10.31 13.51
N VAL A 83 4.53 11.31 12.65
CA VAL A 83 4.89 12.69 13.02
C VAL A 83 3.83 13.66 12.51
N LYS A 84 3.46 14.62 13.37
CA LYS A 84 2.50 15.67 13.08
C LYS A 84 3.00 17.04 13.54
N LEU A 85 2.40 18.10 12.97
CA LEU A 85 2.62 19.46 13.43
C LEU A 85 2.05 19.63 14.85
N PRO A 86 2.65 20.52 15.68
CA PRO A 86 2.18 20.74 17.06
C PRO A 86 0.71 21.12 17.18
N GLU A 87 0.18 21.84 16.20
CA GLU A 87 -1.21 22.29 16.14
C GLU A 87 -2.18 21.24 15.57
N SER A 88 -1.70 20.07 15.18
CA SER A 88 -2.56 19.01 14.63
C SER A 88 -3.16 18.15 15.73
N ASP A 89 -4.46 17.96 15.70
CA ASP A 89 -5.20 17.08 16.63
C ASP A 89 -5.21 15.62 16.17
N HIS A 90 -4.58 15.29 15.02
CA HIS A 90 -4.57 13.95 14.43
C HIS A 90 -4.04 12.89 15.40
N ASN A 91 -4.74 11.77 15.51
CA ASN A 91 -4.33 10.60 16.29
C ASN A 91 -3.92 9.45 15.35
N PHE A 92 -2.62 9.15 15.29
CA PHE A 92 -2.09 8.08 14.42
C PHE A 92 -2.53 6.66 14.81
N GLU A 93 -3.13 6.47 15.98
CA GLU A 93 -3.65 5.16 16.41
C GLU A 93 -5.04 4.87 15.85
N THR A 94 -5.82 5.93 15.55
CA THR A 94 -7.24 5.79 15.22
C THR A 94 -7.68 6.50 13.94
N ASP A 95 -6.95 7.54 13.53
CA ASP A 95 -7.43 8.41 12.46
C ASP A 95 -6.82 8.07 11.10
N PRO A 96 -7.62 8.09 10.02
CA PRO A 96 -7.10 8.05 8.66
C PRO A 96 -6.29 9.30 8.35
N LEU A 97 -5.24 9.18 7.55
CA LEU A 97 -4.44 10.33 7.12
C LEU A 97 -5.31 11.36 6.37
N PRO A 98 -5.26 12.65 6.75
CA PRO A 98 -6.09 13.69 6.14
C PRO A 98 -5.51 14.15 4.79
N LEU A 99 -5.66 13.29 3.77
CA LEU A 99 -5.10 13.51 2.44
C LEU A 99 -5.84 14.61 1.67
N TYR A 100 -5.10 15.38 0.89
CA TYR A 100 -5.64 16.33 -0.09
C TYR A 100 -4.70 16.49 -1.29
N VAL A 101 -5.26 16.92 -2.41
CA VAL A 101 -4.49 17.29 -3.61
C VAL A 101 -4.21 18.78 -3.60
N ASP A 102 -2.93 19.13 -3.54
CA ASP A 102 -2.45 20.48 -3.79
C ASP A 102 -2.40 20.70 -5.31
N LYS A 103 -3.43 21.37 -5.83
CA LYS A 103 -3.60 21.58 -7.28
C LYS A 103 -2.57 22.52 -7.88
N GLU A 104 -2.05 23.46 -7.10
CA GLU A 104 -1.06 24.44 -7.57
C GLU A 104 0.29 23.75 -7.78
N LEU A 105 0.66 22.85 -6.86
CA LEU A 105 1.92 22.12 -6.94
C LEU A 105 1.80 20.76 -7.65
N GLY A 106 0.57 20.32 -7.97
CA GLY A 106 0.33 19.00 -8.55
C GLY A 106 0.78 17.86 -7.64
N ARG A 107 0.51 17.94 -6.33
CA ARG A 107 1.01 17.00 -5.33
C ARG A 107 -0.10 16.47 -4.43
N LEU A 108 -0.04 15.18 -4.11
CA LEU A 108 -0.81 14.62 -3.00
C LEU A 108 -0.09 14.94 -1.68
N ARG A 109 -0.83 15.43 -0.70
CA ARG A 109 -0.30 15.85 0.61
C ARG A 109 -1.20 15.39 1.74
N SER A 110 -0.67 15.43 2.97
CA SER A 110 -1.44 15.23 4.21
C SER A 110 -1.46 16.52 5.02
N LYS A 111 -2.60 16.85 5.61
CA LYS A 111 -2.78 18.08 6.37
C LYS A 111 -2.24 17.91 7.79
N GLY A 112 -1.11 18.55 8.07
CA GLY A 112 -0.52 18.61 9.41
C GLY A 112 0.10 17.30 9.88
N THR A 113 0.29 16.32 9.01
CA THR A 113 0.92 15.02 9.33
C THR A 113 1.92 14.61 8.26
N THR A 114 2.74 13.59 8.55
CA THR A 114 3.47 12.83 7.52
C THR A 114 2.50 12.25 6.51
N LEU A 115 2.92 12.16 5.23
CA LEU A 115 2.11 11.62 4.15
C LEU A 115 2.10 10.08 4.14
N GLY A 116 3.17 9.45 4.63
CA GLY A 116 3.34 8.01 4.57
C GLY A 116 3.64 7.46 3.16
N ALA A 117 4.21 8.30 2.28
CA ALA A 117 4.66 7.86 0.96
C ALA A 117 5.84 6.90 1.04
N ASP A 118 6.66 7.04 2.05
CA ASP A 118 7.67 6.09 2.49
C ASP A 118 7.06 5.18 3.59
N ASN A 119 6.71 3.91 3.30
CA ASN A 119 6.85 3.31 1.98
C ASN A 119 5.47 2.95 1.37
N GLY A 120 4.44 3.75 1.62
CA GLY A 120 3.09 3.56 1.05
C GLY A 120 3.08 3.54 -0.49
N ASN A 121 4.04 4.21 -1.13
CA ASN A 121 4.18 4.15 -2.58
C ASN A 121 4.52 2.73 -3.05
N ALA A 122 5.51 2.08 -2.45
CA ALA A 122 5.86 0.70 -2.82
C ALA A 122 4.69 -0.26 -2.58
N VAL A 123 3.98 -0.12 -1.46
CA VAL A 123 2.77 -0.90 -1.15
C VAL A 123 1.73 -0.71 -2.24
N ALA A 124 1.40 0.53 -2.60
CA ALA A 124 0.41 0.84 -3.63
C ALA A 124 0.83 0.34 -5.03
N TYR A 125 2.11 0.45 -5.39
CA TYR A 125 2.63 -0.10 -6.65
C TYR A 125 2.54 -1.63 -6.68
N MET A 126 2.92 -2.32 -5.62
CA MET A 126 2.79 -3.78 -5.54
C MET A 126 1.33 -4.21 -5.67
N MET A 127 0.40 -3.53 -5.00
CA MET A 127 -1.04 -3.80 -5.16
C MET A 127 -1.51 -3.54 -6.60
N GLY A 128 -1.09 -2.43 -7.21
CA GLY A 128 -1.41 -2.12 -8.61
C GLY A 128 -0.93 -3.18 -9.60
N ILE A 129 0.29 -3.71 -9.41
CA ILE A 129 0.84 -4.78 -10.26
C ILE A 129 0.11 -6.10 -10.02
N LEU A 130 -0.13 -6.45 -8.76
CA LEU A 130 -0.80 -7.71 -8.40
C LEU A 130 -2.25 -7.77 -8.91
N SER A 131 -2.98 -6.66 -8.91
CA SER A 131 -4.39 -6.60 -9.34
C SER A 131 -4.58 -6.68 -10.86
N ARG A 132 -3.56 -6.40 -11.65
CA ARG A 132 -3.66 -6.37 -13.12
C ARG A 132 -3.38 -7.74 -13.73
N ASN A 133 -4.19 -8.11 -14.75
CA ASN A 133 -4.03 -9.36 -15.51
C ASN A 133 -3.57 -9.15 -16.94
N ASP A 134 -3.30 -7.91 -17.33
CA ASP A 134 -2.87 -7.50 -18.67
C ASP A 134 -1.35 -7.21 -18.77
N LEU A 135 -0.63 -7.34 -17.64
CA LEU A 135 0.82 -7.14 -17.62
C LEU A 135 1.56 -8.43 -17.99
N VAL A 136 2.68 -8.28 -18.70
CA VAL A 136 3.64 -9.36 -18.94
C VAL A 136 4.69 -9.33 -17.83
N HIS A 137 4.78 -10.40 -17.05
CA HIS A 137 5.67 -10.46 -15.88
C HIS A 137 6.09 -11.90 -15.54
N PRO A 138 7.27 -12.12 -14.95
CA PRO A 138 7.65 -13.40 -14.37
C PRO A 138 6.81 -13.69 -13.11
N PRO A 139 6.96 -14.87 -12.46
CA PRO A 139 6.38 -15.07 -11.13
C PRO A 139 6.82 -13.95 -10.17
N LEU A 140 5.88 -13.43 -9.38
CA LEU A 140 6.13 -12.34 -8.45
C LEU A 140 5.95 -12.81 -7.01
N ASP A 141 6.89 -12.46 -6.14
CA ASP A 141 6.77 -12.52 -4.69
C ASP A 141 6.75 -11.09 -4.15
N CYS A 142 5.58 -10.59 -3.76
CA CYS A 142 5.43 -9.28 -3.18
C CYS A 142 5.45 -9.39 -1.65
N VAL A 143 6.43 -8.76 -1.01
CA VAL A 143 6.68 -8.81 0.43
C VAL A 143 6.33 -7.46 1.04
N PHE A 144 5.27 -7.45 1.85
CA PHE A 144 4.81 -6.30 2.61
C PHE A 144 5.32 -6.46 4.03
N THR A 145 6.35 -5.71 4.40
CA THR A 145 7.00 -5.81 5.71
C THR A 145 6.41 -4.86 6.73
N SER A 146 6.65 -5.14 8.01
CA SER A 146 6.29 -4.30 9.15
C SER A 146 7.53 -3.95 9.96
N GLY A 147 7.45 -2.88 10.77
CA GLY A 147 8.45 -2.55 11.79
C GLY A 147 9.79 -2.12 11.23
N GLU A 148 9.81 -1.19 10.30
CA GLU A 148 11.03 -0.60 9.83
C GLU A 148 11.75 0.23 10.91
#